data_a0607e349ba0c13b23cc9c5b4ee1b27f
#
_entry.id   a0607e349ba0c13b23cc9c5b4ee1b27f
#
_cell.length_a   1.000
_cell.length_b   1.000
_cell.length_c   1.000
_cell.angle_alpha   90.00
_cell.angle_beta   90.00
_cell.angle_gamma   90.00
#
_symmetry.space_group_name_H-M   'P 1'
#
loop_
_entity.id
_entity.type
_entity.pdbx_description
1 polymer ?
#
loop_
_entity_poly.entity_id
_entity_poly.type
_entity_poly.pdbx_seq_one_letter_code
_entity_poly.pdbx_strand_id
1 'polypeptide(L)'
;LPVGLPPAHFGAQAKKFTDYFKRDGIVEFVYRDKPYAIRITDVVCYPQAYAAAATMLHTLMDDPKAVVLDIGGFTADYLLLKNGKADLTSCDSLENGVILLYNKIRSRGNSELDLLLDESDVDAILAGRKTSYPAEAVRLVERLAQEFVNDLFSTLRERMLDLRYSKVVFVGGGAILLRRQIEASGKVGTPLFVTNINANAAGFEYLYRLEAAGR
;
A
#
# COMPACT_ATOMS: atom_id res chain seq x y z
N LEU A 1 2.06 -13.46 -17.81
CA LEU A 1 1.67 -13.35 -16.42
C LEU A 1 2.49 -12.23 -15.75
N PRO A 2 1.91 -11.07 -15.48
CA PRO A 2 2.53 -10.04 -14.65
C PRO A 2 2.39 -10.40 -13.17
N VAL A 3 3.48 -10.25 -12.42
CA VAL A 3 3.58 -10.51 -10.97
C VAL A 3 4.32 -9.35 -10.30
N GLY A 4 4.34 -9.30 -8.98
CA GLY A 4 5.03 -8.21 -8.27
C GLY A 4 5.64 -8.60 -6.95
N LEU A 5 6.66 -7.85 -6.57
CA LEU A 5 7.37 -7.95 -5.30
C LEU A 5 7.38 -6.59 -4.59
N PRO A 6 7.43 -6.56 -3.26
CA PRO A 6 7.73 -5.34 -2.51
C PRO A 6 9.00 -4.66 -3.06
N PRO A 7 9.06 -3.32 -3.11
CA PRO A 7 10.20 -2.60 -3.68
C PRO A 7 11.54 -3.02 -3.08
N ALA A 8 11.61 -3.24 -1.77
CA ALA A 8 12.82 -3.67 -1.06
C ALA A 8 13.37 -5.02 -1.53
N HIS A 9 12.50 -5.90 -2.02
CA HIS A 9 12.87 -7.25 -2.48
C HIS A 9 13.05 -7.36 -3.99
N PHE A 10 12.53 -6.39 -4.74
CA PHE A 10 12.47 -6.44 -6.20
C PHE A 10 13.86 -6.63 -6.83
N GLY A 11 14.84 -5.79 -6.48
CA GLY A 11 16.18 -5.84 -7.07
C GLY A 11 16.88 -7.20 -6.91
N ALA A 12 16.76 -7.82 -5.74
CA ALA A 12 17.45 -9.08 -5.42
C ALA A 12 16.69 -10.33 -5.87
N GLN A 13 15.36 -10.29 -5.91
CA GLN A 13 14.52 -11.49 -6.03
C GLN A 13 13.68 -11.56 -7.30
N ALA A 14 13.57 -10.50 -8.11
CA ALA A 14 12.69 -10.43 -9.27
C ALA A 14 12.92 -11.60 -10.24
N LYS A 15 14.19 -11.92 -10.56
CA LYS A 15 14.53 -13.03 -11.43
C LYS A 15 14.07 -14.39 -10.87
N LYS A 16 14.40 -14.68 -9.61
CA LYS A 16 14.01 -15.93 -8.95
C LYS A 16 12.49 -16.07 -8.87
N PHE A 17 11.81 -14.96 -8.58
CA PHE A 17 10.36 -14.93 -8.50
C PHE A 17 9.70 -15.12 -9.87
N THR A 18 10.23 -14.51 -10.92
CA THR A 18 9.82 -14.73 -12.31
C THR A 18 9.99 -16.20 -12.71
N ASP A 19 11.16 -16.79 -12.42
CA ASP A 19 11.46 -18.19 -12.75
C ASP A 19 10.55 -19.17 -11.98
N TYR A 20 10.13 -18.82 -10.77
CA TYR A 20 9.19 -19.63 -9.98
C TYR A 20 7.83 -19.80 -10.70
N PHE A 21 7.34 -18.79 -11.40
CA PHE A 21 6.06 -18.84 -12.11
C PHE A 21 6.16 -19.39 -13.53
N LYS A 22 7.35 -19.52 -14.11
CA LYS A 22 7.51 -20.17 -15.40
C LYS A 22 7.11 -21.63 -15.30
N ARG A 23 6.28 -22.08 -16.22
CA ARG A 23 5.82 -23.48 -16.31
C ARG A 23 5.83 -23.92 -17.76
N ASP A 24 6.37 -25.12 -17.97
CA ASP A 24 6.23 -25.80 -19.24
C ASP A 24 4.87 -26.49 -19.29
N GLY A 25 4.16 -26.31 -20.42
CA GLY A 25 2.88 -26.97 -20.63
C GLY A 25 1.67 -26.16 -20.21
N ILE A 26 0.55 -26.87 -20.01
CA ILE A 26 -0.75 -26.31 -19.65
C ILE A 26 -0.96 -26.46 -18.16
N VAL A 27 -1.39 -25.39 -17.51
CA VAL A 27 -1.83 -25.40 -16.09
C VAL A 27 -3.34 -25.46 -16.07
N GLU A 28 -3.88 -26.52 -15.50
CA GLU A 28 -5.32 -26.73 -15.33
C GLU A 28 -5.75 -26.46 -13.90
N PHE A 29 -6.85 -25.72 -13.73
CA PHE A 29 -7.43 -25.44 -12.40
C PHE A 29 -8.93 -25.14 -12.53
N VAL A 30 -9.61 -25.20 -11.39
CA VAL A 30 -11.04 -24.83 -11.28
C VAL A 30 -11.15 -23.51 -10.50
N TYR A 31 -11.85 -22.54 -11.05
CA TYR A 31 -12.16 -21.29 -10.38
C TYR A 31 -13.64 -20.98 -10.52
N ARG A 32 -14.33 -20.78 -9.38
CA ARG A 32 -15.79 -20.56 -9.31
C ARG A 32 -16.57 -21.61 -10.10
N ASP A 33 -16.27 -22.89 -9.84
CA ASP A 33 -16.85 -24.08 -10.47
C ASP A 33 -16.68 -24.18 -12.01
N LYS A 34 -15.80 -23.35 -12.58
CA LYS A 34 -15.44 -23.39 -13.99
C LYS A 34 -14.03 -23.93 -14.17
N PRO A 35 -13.82 -24.92 -15.07
CA PRO A 35 -12.49 -25.41 -15.41
C PRO A 35 -11.78 -24.39 -16.31
N TYR A 36 -10.50 -24.22 -16.08
CA TYR A 36 -9.58 -23.40 -16.86
C TYR A 36 -8.35 -24.22 -17.26
N ALA A 37 -7.88 -23.99 -18.47
CA ALA A 37 -6.61 -24.50 -18.96
C ALA A 37 -5.83 -23.30 -19.54
N ILE A 38 -4.72 -22.94 -18.91
CA ILE A 38 -3.91 -21.80 -19.33
C ILE A 38 -2.48 -22.23 -19.66
N ARG A 39 -1.84 -21.49 -20.56
CA ARG A 39 -0.40 -21.57 -20.80
C ARG A 39 0.25 -20.27 -20.38
N ILE A 40 1.25 -20.34 -19.50
CA ILE A 40 2.05 -19.18 -19.11
C ILE A 40 3.16 -19.02 -20.14
N THR A 41 2.97 -18.08 -21.07
CA THR A 41 3.92 -17.83 -22.16
C THR A 41 5.05 -16.91 -21.78
N ASP A 42 4.80 -16.01 -20.83
CA ASP A 42 5.76 -15.03 -20.34
C ASP A 42 5.44 -14.65 -18.89
N VAL A 43 6.46 -14.30 -18.11
CA VAL A 43 6.33 -13.82 -16.73
C VAL A 43 7.17 -12.57 -16.58
N VAL A 44 6.53 -11.47 -16.18
CA VAL A 44 7.20 -10.19 -15.92
C VAL A 44 6.92 -9.77 -14.49
N CYS A 45 7.98 -9.40 -13.77
CA CYS A 45 7.87 -8.93 -12.39
C CYS A 45 8.01 -7.42 -12.32
N TYR A 46 7.10 -6.77 -11.57
CA TYR A 46 7.10 -5.33 -11.31
C TYR A 46 7.25 -5.03 -9.82
N PRO A 47 7.82 -3.87 -9.44
CA PRO A 47 7.76 -3.42 -8.04
C PRO A 47 6.30 -3.10 -7.67
N GLN A 48 5.83 -3.63 -6.55
CA GLN A 48 4.61 -3.16 -5.90
C GLN A 48 4.72 -1.65 -5.62
N ALA A 49 3.71 -1.00 -5.13
CA ALA A 49 3.66 0.44 -5.00
C ALA A 49 3.81 1.18 -6.35
N TYR A 50 4.91 0.97 -7.11
CA TYR A 50 5.05 1.53 -8.45
C TYR A 50 3.91 1.11 -9.39
N ALA A 51 3.62 -0.18 -9.41
CA ALA A 51 2.51 -0.69 -10.19
C ALA A 51 1.17 -0.11 -9.72
N ALA A 52 0.93 -0.03 -8.41
CA ALA A 52 -0.29 0.57 -7.89
C ALA A 52 -0.47 2.04 -8.30
N ALA A 53 0.63 2.79 -8.43
CA ALA A 53 0.61 4.17 -8.91
C ALA A 53 0.62 4.29 -10.43
N ALA A 54 0.72 3.19 -11.18
CA ALA A 54 0.95 3.20 -12.64
C ALA A 54 -0.10 4.02 -13.41
N THR A 55 -1.36 3.95 -13.00
CA THR A 55 -2.45 4.72 -13.64
C THR A 55 -2.36 6.22 -13.39
N MET A 56 -1.58 6.65 -12.39
CA MET A 56 -1.39 8.05 -12.02
C MET A 56 -0.03 8.61 -12.45
N LEU A 57 0.85 7.78 -13.03
CA LEU A 57 2.22 8.21 -13.39
C LEU A 57 2.22 9.43 -14.31
N HIS A 58 1.23 9.55 -15.21
CA HIS A 58 1.11 10.70 -16.10
C HIS A 58 0.97 12.03 -15.34
N THR A 59 0.38 12.02 -14.14
CA THR A 59 0.24 13.22 -13.29
C THR A 59 1.50 13.55 -12.49
N LEU A 60 2.48 12.64 -12.50
CA LEU A 60 3.71 12.71 -11.73
C LEU A 60 4.96 12.92 -12.61
N MET A 61 4.79 12.90 -13.95
CA MET A 61 5.94 12.97 -14.87
C MET A 61 6.67 14.32 -14.82
N ASP A 62 5.93 15.40 -14.52
CA ASP A 62 6.50 16.74 -14.43
C ASP A 62 7.04 17.06 -13.03
N ASP A 63 6.82 16.17 -12.07
CA ASP A 63 7.32 16.35 -10.72
C ASP A 63 8.77 15.83 -10.62
N PRO A 64 9.73 16.68 -10.25
CA PRO A 64 11.11 16.24 -10.06
C PRO A 64 11.22 15.11 -9.04
N LYS A 65 10.32 15.12 -8.05
CA LYS A 65 10.26 14.16 -6.95
C LYS A 65 8.82 13.92 -6.50
N ALA A 66 8.41 12.65 -6.48
CA ALA A 66 7.17 12.21 -5.86
C ALA A 66 7.44 10.93 -5.04
N VAL A 67 6.57 10.62 -4.10
CA VAL A 67 6.68 9.42 -3.26
C VAL A 67 5.43 8.57 -3.45
N VAL A 68 5.60 7.27 -3.60
CA VAL A 68 4.50 6.31 -3.45
C VAL A 68 4.65 5.65 -2.10
N LEU A 69 3.58 5.63 -1.31
CA LEU A 69 3.52 5.00 0.00
C LEU A 69 2.36 4.01 0.04
N ASP A 70 2.70 2.72 0.06
CA ASP A 70 1.75 1.60 0.16
C ASP A 70 1.63 1.18 1.63
N ILE A 71 0.51 1.51 2.27
CA ILE A 71 0.25 1.13 3.65
C ILE A 71 -0.60 -0.14 3.64
N GLY A 72 0.08 -1.26 3.86
CA GLY A 72 -0.53 -2.59 3.92
C GLY A 72 -0.87 -3.04 5.35
N GLY A 73 -1.22 -4.32 5.48
CA GLY A 73 -1.51 -4.96 6.78
C GLY A 73 -0.27 -5.08 7.65
N PHE A 74 0.83 -5.57 7.11
CA PHE A 74 2.08 -5.86 7.83
C PHE A 74 3.17 -4.83 7.61
N THR A 75 3.23 -4.23 6.42
CA THR A 75 4.28 -3.30 6.02
C THR A 75 3.71 -1.98 5.52
N ALA A 76 4.54 -0.96 5.57
CA ALA A 76 4.40 0.27 4.82
C ALA A 76 5.60 0.36 3.86
N ASP A 77 5.33 0.18 2.57
CA ASP A 77 6.34 0.18 1.54
C ASP A 77 6.41 1.55 0.88
N TYR A 78 7.60 2.11 0.74
CA TYR A 78 7.76 3.37 0.04
C TYR A 78 8.70 3.27 -1.16
N LEU A 79 8.43 4.08 -2.16
CA LEU A 79 9.23 4.20 -3.36
C LEU A 79 9.29 5.66 -3.80
N LEU A 80 10.51 6.14 -4.04
CA LEU A 80 10.72 7.45 -4.63
C LEU A 80 10.56 7.39 -6.15
N LEU A 81 9.83 8.37 -6.69
CA LEU A 81 9.76 8.61 -8.14
C LEU A 81 10.55 9.87 -8.47
N LYS A 82 11.32 9.82 -9.55
CA LYS A 82 12.01 10.96 -10.17
C LYS A 82 11.47 11.13 -11.59
N ASN A 83 10.81 12.25 -11.86
CA ASN A 83 10.16 12.50 -13.15
C ASN A 83 9.28 11.32 -13.60
N GLY A 84 8.44 10.81 -12.72
CA GLY A 84 7.54 9.68 -12.93
C GLY A 84 8.20 8.29 -13.03
N LYS A 85 9.53 8.18 -12.93
CA LYS A 85 10.26 6.91 -12.98
C LYS A 85 10.64 6.43 -11.59
N ALA A 86 10.53 5.11 -11.37
CA ALA A 86 10.91 4.49 -10.11
C ALA A 86 12.42 4.62 -9.84
N ASP A 87 12.78 5.14 -8.69
CA ASP A 87 14.15 5.11 -8.18
C ASP A 87 14.28 3.95 -7.18
N LEU A 88 14.69 2.79 -7.68
CA LEU A 88 14.84 1.58 -6.86
C LEU A 88 16.00 1.64 -5.86
N THR A 89 16.82 2.68 -5.89
CA THR A 89 17.86 2.91 -4.87
C THR A 89 17.30 3.64 -3.65
N SER A 90 16.10 4.23 -3.79
CA SER A 90 15.41 5.01 -2.76
C SER A 90 14.04 4.40 -2.47
N CYS A 91 14.04 3.13 -2.10
CA CYS A 91 12.85 2.39 -1.69
C CYS A 91 13.18 1.50 -0.49
N ASP A 92 12.17 1.23 0.34
CA ASP A 92 12.30 0.29 1.44
C ASP A 92 10.91 -0.16 1.91
N SER A 93 10.90 -1.16 2.80
CA SER A 93 9.73 -1.69 3.48
C SER A 93 9.88 -1.48 4.99
N LEU A 94 8.94 -0.79 5.59
CA LEU A 94 8.86 -0.60 7.04
C LEU A 94 7.90 -1.64 7.63
N GLU A 95 8.24 -2.21 8.78
CA GLU A 95 7.34 -3.09 9.54
C GLU A 95 6.25 -2.29 10.27
N ASN A 96 5.66 -1.30 9.60
CA ASN A 96 4.68 -0.36 10.11
C ASN A 96 3.33 -0.52 9.40
N GLY A 97 2.85 -1.75 9.26
CA GLY A 97 1.51 -2.00 8.73
C GLY A 97 0.41 -1.79 9.77
N VAL A 98 -0.84 -1.67 9.29
CA VAL A 98 -2.01 -1.35 10.16
C VAL A 98 -2.32 -2.40 11.22
N ILE A 99 -1.78 -3.61 11.10
CA ILE A 99 -1.95 -4.65 12.13
C ILE A 99 -1.35 -4.20 13.48
N LEU A 100 -0.28 -3.40 13.47
CA LEU A 100 0.29 -2.84 14.69
C LEU A 100 -0.67 -1.84 15.34
N LEU A 101 -1.37 -1.05 14.53
CA LEU A 101 -2.41 -0.14 15.01
C LEU A 101 -3.57 -0.91 15.63
N TYR A 102 -4.11 -1.93 14.96
CA TYR A 102 -5.19 -2.76 15.50
C TYR A 102 -4.80 -3.40 16.83
N ASN A 103 -3.59 -3.98 16.91
CA ASN A 103 -3.10 -4.58 18.14
C ASN A 103 -2.96 -3.55 19.28
N LYS A 104 -2.45 -2.35 18.98
CA LYS A 104 -2.32 -1.25 19.94
C LYS A 104 -3.70 -0.79 20.44
N ILE A 105 -4.67 -0.61 19.52
CA ILE A 105 -6.04 -0.23 19.85
C ILE A 105 -6.72 -1.28 20.73
N ARG A 106 -6.61 -2.56 20.34
CA ARG A 106 -7.19 -3.67 21.11
C ARG A 106 -6.62 -3.73 22.52
N SER A 107 -5.30 -3.64 22.65
CA SER A 107 -4.63 -3.65 23.96
C SER A 107 -5.05 -2.47 24.84
N ARG A 108 -5.09 -1.26 24.27
CA ARG A 108 -5.46 -0.06 24.99
C ARG A 108 -6.95 0.01 25.32
N GLY A 109 -7.82 -0.40 24.39
CA GLY A 109 -9.25 -0.48 24.60
C GLY A 109 -9.59 -1.39 25.79
N ASN A 110 -8.94 -2.57 25.85
CA ASN A 110 -9.10 -3.47 26.98
C ASN A 110 -8.54 -2.90 28.29
N SER A 111 -7.30 -2.38 28.29
CA SER A 111 -6.66 -1.95 29.54
C SER A 111 -7.18 -0.62 30.09
N GLU A 112 -7.62 0.31 29.26
CA GLU A 112 -8.05 1.65 29.70
C GLU A 112 -9.57 1.76 29.85
N LEU A 113 -10.35 0.98 29.08
CA LEU A 113 -11.81 1.13 29.01
C LEU A 113 -12.59 -0.17 29.27
N ASP A 114 -11.88 -1.28 29.52
CA ASP A 114 -12.49 -2.62 29.65
C ASP A 114 -13.37 -3.00 28.43
N LEU A 115 -12.92 -2.60 27.23
CA LEU A 115 -13.62 -2.84 25.97
C LEU A 115 -12.83 -3.78 25.05
N LEU A 116 -13.54 -4.73 24.45
CA LEU A 116 -13.02 -5.58 23.40
C LEU A 116 -13.43 -4.99 22.05
N LEU A 117 -12.46 -4.40 21.36
CA LEU A 117 -12.64 -3.86 20.01
C LEU A 117 -12.04 -4.82 19.00
N ASP A 118 -12.82 -5.25 18.03
CA ASP A 118 -12.30 -6.01 16.88
C ASP A 118 -11.92 -5.09 15.72
N GLU A 119 -11.38 -5.67 14.64
CA GLU A 119 -10.94 -4.91 13.47
C GLU A 119 -12.10 -4.19 12.78
N SER A 120 -13.29 -4.81 12.74
CA SER A 120 -14.47 -4.22 12.10
C SER A 120 -15.02 -3.02 12.88
N ASP A 121 -14.87 -3.04 14.20
CA ASP A 121 -15.22 -1.93 15.07
C ASP A 121 -14.28 -0.74 14.84
N VAL A 122 -12.97 -1.02 14.79
CA VAL A 122 -11.96 0.00 14.52
C VAL A 122 -12.17 0.62 13.14
N ASP A 123 -12.42 -0.19 12.12
CA ASP A 123 -12.73 0.26 10.77
C ASP A 123 -13.98 1.13 10.71
N ALA A 124 -15.02 0.76 11.47
CA ALA A 124 -16.24 1.55 11.54
C ALA A 124 -15.99 2.93 12.15
N ILE A 125 -15.22 2.98 13.23
CA ILE A 125 -14.85 4.23 13.91
C ILE A 125 -13.99 5.12 13.00
N LEU A 126 -12.93 4.57 12.41
CA LEU A 126 -12.02 5.33 11.55
C LEU A 126 -12.68 5.81 10.27
N ALA A 127 -13.66 5.05 9.74
CA ALA A 127 -14.50 5.48 8.63
C ALA A 127 -15.56 6.52 9.01
N GLY A 128 -15.67 6.90 10.30
CA GLY A 128 -16.67 7.84 10.79
C GLY A 128 -18.10 7.30 10.75
N ARG A 129 -18.26 5.97 10.72
CA ARG A 129 -19.58 5.33 10.76
C ARG A 129 -20.16 5.38 12.17
N LYS A 130 -21.50 5.39 12.25
CA LYS A 130 -22.20 5.32 13.54
C LYS A 130 -21.82 4.02 14.27
N THR A 131 -21.44 4.14 15.53
CA THR A 131 -21.08 3.03 16.41
C THR A 131 -21.90 3.09 17.71
N SER A 132 -22.05 1.96 18.38
CA SER A 132 -22.63 1.86 19.73
C SER A 132 -21.62 2.08 20.85
N TYR A 133 -20.33 2.19 20.51
CA TYR A 133 -19.27 2.41 21.50
C TYR A 133 -19.34 3.81 22.13
N PRO A 134 -18.92 3.96 23.39
CA PRO A 134 -18.92 5.25 24.06
C PRO A 134 -17.91 6.22 23.40
N ALA A 135 -18.14 7.51 23.59
CA ALA A 135 -17.30 8.55 22.99
C ALA A 135 -15.81 8.45 23.37
N GLU A 136 -15.52 7.90 24.56
CA GLU A 136 -14.16 7.63 25.03
C GLU A 136 -13.44 6.62 24.12
N ALA A 137 -14.13 5.55 23.71
CA ALA A 137 -13.57 4.54 22.81
C ALA A 137 -13.29 5.13 21.42
N VAL A 138 -14.22 5.92 20.89
CA VAL A 138 -14.03 6.63 19.63
C VAL A 138 -12.80 7.54 19.69
N ARG A 139 -12.69 8.35 20.75
CA ARG A 139 -11.53 9.24 20.95
C ARG A 139 -10.22 8.46 21.08
N LEU A 140 -10.22 7.32 21.79
CA LEU A 140 -9.05 6.46 21.92
C LEU A 140 -8.57 5.96 20.54
N VAL A 141 -9.49 5.42 19.74
CA VAL A 141 -9.17 4.89 18.40
C VAL A 141 -8.62 6.00 17.49
N GLU A 142 -9.30 7.15 17.43
CA GLU A 142 -8.86 8.28 16.59
C GLU A 142 -7.49 8.82 17.03
N ARG A 143 -7.24 8.94 18.33
CA ARG A 143 -5.94 9.38 18.86
C ARG A 143 -4.83 8.40 18.49
N LEU A 144 -5.03 7.09 18.70
CA LEU A 144 -4.02 6.08 18.38
C LEU A 144 -3.75 5.98 16.88
N ALA A 145 -4.77 6.16 16.04
CA ALA A 145 -4.59 6.23 14.60
C ALA A 145 -3.80 7.46 14.16
N GLN A 146 -4.04 8.61 14.78
CA GLN A 146 -3.27 9.83 14.50
C GLN A 146 -1.81 9.69 14.98
N GLU A 147 -1.58 9.09 16.15
CA GLU A 147 -0.23 8.75 16.64
C GLU A 147 0.49 7.83 15.64
N PHE A 148 -0.17 6.77 15.19
CA PHE A 148 0.40 5.82 14.22
C PHE A 148 0.84 6.52 12.92
N VAL A 149 0.01 7.37 12.33
CA VAL A 149 0.35 8.14 11.14
C VAL A 149 1.53 9.08 11.40
N ASN A 150 1.53 9.75 12.56
CA ASN A 150 2.61 10.65 12.93
C ASN A 150 3.96 9.92 13.11
N ASP A 151 3.94 8.73 13.70
CA ASP A 151 5.12 7.89 13.91
C ASP A 151 5.65 7.37 12.57
N LEU A 152 4.76 6.90 11.69
CA LEU A 152 5.12 6.47 10.34
C LEU A 152 5.81 7.60 9.56
N PHE A 153 5.25 8.81 9.57
CA PHE A 153 5.85 9.95 8.86
C PHE A 153 7.15 10.43 9.49
N SER A 154 7.30 10.28 10.80
CA SER A 154 8.57 10.57 11.48
C SER A 154 9.66 9.58 11.06
N THR A 155 9.33 8.29 11.00
CA THR A 155 10.24 7.24 10.50
C THR A 155 10.67 7.49 9.05
N LEU A 156 9.74 7.90 8.18
CA LEU A 156 10.08 8.26 6.79
C LEU A 156 11.01 9.48 6.72
N ARG A 157 10.80 10.47 7.59
CA ARG A 157 11.66 11.65 7.66
C ARG A 157 13.08 11.31 8.15
N GLU A 158 13.22 10.39 9.08
CA GLU A 158 14.53 9.86 9.52
C GLU A 158 15.28 9.18 8.36
N ARG A 159 14.55 8.65 7.38
CA ARG A 159 15.08 8.09 6.13
C ARG A 159 15.24 9.13 5.00
N MET A 160 15.30 10.40 5.35
CA MET A 160 15.47 11.53 4.44
C MET A 160 14.31 11.75 3.46
N LEU A 161 13.12 11.23 3.78
CA LEU A 161 11.89 11.43 3.01
C LEU A 161 11.00 12.47 3.70
N ASP A 162 11.12 13.73 3.29
CA ASP A 162 10.22 14.78 3.76
C ASP A 162 9.01 14.89 2.81
N LEU A 163 7.87 14.45 3.29
CA LEU A 163 6.63 14.41 2.51
C LEU A 163 5.96 15.79 2.34
N ARG A 164 6.37 16.81 3.11
CA ARG A 164 5.71 18.14 3.13
C ARG A 164 5.82 18.91 1.83
N TYR A 165 6.84 18.63 1.04
CA TYR A 165 7.12 19.34 -0.21
C TYR A 165 7.04 18.42 -1.43
N SER A 166 6.40 17.26 -1.28
CA SER A 166 6.27 16.26 -2.33
C SER A 166 4.80 15.96 -2.63
N LYS A 167 4.52 15.55 -3.86
CA LYS A 167 3.32 14.78 -4.14
C LYS A 167 3.51 13.38 -3.56
N VAL A 168 2.53 12.88 -2.84
CA VAL A 168 2.57 11.55 -2.22
C VAL A 168 1.36 10.76 -2.68
N VAL A 169 1.60 9.66 -3.38
CA VAL A 169 0.56 8.72 -3.80
C VAL A 169 0.42 7.67 -2.72
N PHE A 170 -0.69 7.71 -2.04
CA PHE A 170 -1.08 6.74 -1.03
C PHE A 170 -1.84 5.59 -1.68
N VAL A 171 -1.38 4.37 -1.46
CA VAL A 171 -1.99 3.13 -1.93
C VAL A 171 -2.17 2.15 -0.77
N GLY A 172 -2.94 1.09 -0.99
CA GLY A 172 -3.18 0.06 0.01
C GLY A 172 -4.38 0.33 0.92
N GLY A 173 -4.87 -0.74 1.54
CA GLY A 173 -6.05 -0.67 2.42
C GLY A 173 -5.84 0.21 3.64
N GLY A 174 -4.65 0.20 4.21
CA GLY A 174 -4.27 1.05 5.34
C GLY A 174 -4.28 2.53 5.00
N ALA A 175 -3.87 2.90 3.80
CA ALA A 175 -3.91 4.28 3.34
C ALA A 175 -5.35 4.79 3.19
N ILE A 176 -6.25 3.95 2.70
CA ILE A 176 -7.68 4.28 2.59
C ILE A 176 -8.29 4.44 3.99
N LEU A 177 -8.00 3.50 4.89
CA LEU A 177 -8.48 3.49 6.27
C LEU A 177 -8.04 4.75 7.03
N LEU A 178 -6.78 5.14 6.88
CA LEU A 178 -6.14 6.24 7.62
C LEU A 178 -6.19 7.58 6.89
N ARG A 179 -6.97 7.69 5.80
CA ARG A 179 -7.00 8.89 4.97
C ARG A 179 -7.25 10.17 5.77
N ARG A 180 -8.21 10.17 6.68
CA ARG A 180 -8.54 11.33 7.53
C ARG A 180 -7.36 11.76 8.38
N GLN A 181 -6.66 10.81 9.00
CA GLN A 181 -5.50 11.05 9.85
C GLN A 181 -4.29 11.54 9.04
N ILE A 182 -4.10 10.99 7.82
CA ILE A 182 -3.07 11.44 6.89
C ILE A 182 -3.30 12.90 6.50
N GLU A 183 -4.52 13.24 6.05
CA GLU A 183 -4.89 14.61 5.67
C GLU A 183 -4.80 15.56 6.88
N ALA A 184 -5.25 15.13 8.06
CA ALA A 184 -5.20 15.94 9.29
C ALA A 184 -3.78 16.14 9.85
N SER A 185 -2.80 15.32 9.45
CA SER A 185 -1.42 15.40 9.96
C SER A 185 -0.71 16.72 9.61
N GLY A 186 -1.09 17.36 8.49
CA GLY A 186 -0.40 18.53 7.95
C GLY A 186 1.06 18.26 7.52
N LYS A 187 1.46 16.99 7.44
CA LYS A 187 2.85 16.58 7.14
C LYS A 187 3.06 16.14 5.69
N VAL A 188 2.05 16.27 4.84
CA VAL A 188 2.08 15.89 3.41
C VAL A 188 1.74 17.10 2.56
N GLY A 189 2.54 17.36 1.52
CA GLY A 189 2.33 18.50 0.63
C GLY A 189 1.07 18.32 -0.23
N THR A 190 1.06 17.33 -1.10
CA THR A 190 -0.10 16.99 -1.95
C THR A 190 -0.39 15.51 -1.84
N PRO A 191 -1.36 15.11 -1.01
CA PRO A 191 -1.77 13.71 -0.90
C PRO A 191 -2.69 13.32 -2.07
N LEU A 192 -2.35 12.23 -2.74
CA LEU A 192 -3.14 11.58 -3.78
C LEU A 192 -3.48 10.17 -3.32
N PHE A 193 -4.74 9.76 -3.38
CA PHE A 193 -5.17 8.45 -2.89
C PHE A 193 -5.65 7.56 -4.04
N VAL A 194 -5.07 6.37 -4.14
CA VAL A 194 -5.57 5.29 -4.99
C VAL A 194 -6.53 4.44 -4.18
N THR A 195 -7.82 4.56 -4.47
CA THR A 195 -8.88 3.90 -3.70
C THR A 195 -9.17 2.45 -4.10
N ASN A 196 -8.55 1.98 -5.18
CA ASN A 196 -8.69 0.59 -5.62
C ASN A 196 -7.79 -0.31 -4.76
N ILE A 197 -8.39 -1.21 -3.98
CA ILE A 197 -7.67 -2.19 -3.15
C ILE A 197 -6.84 -3.17 -3.99
N ASN A 198 -7.20 -3.36 -5.25
CA ASN A 198 -6.48 -4.21 -6.20
C ASN A 198 -5.51 -3.41 -7.09
N ALA A 199 -5.10 -2.20 -6.67
CA ALA A 199 -4.30 -1.29 -7.48
C ALA A 199 -2.99 -1.92 -7.97
N ASN A 200 -2.29 -2.69 -7.13
CA ASN A 200 -1.08 -3.40 -7.54
C ASN A 200 -1.36 -4.38 -8.70
N ALA A 201 -2.40 -5.21 -8.59
CA ALA A 201 -2.77 -6.19 -9.63
C ALA A 201 -3.19 -5.51 -10.94
N ALA A 202 -4.01 -4.47 -10.85
CA ALA A 202 -4.42 -3.67 -12.01
C ALA A 202 -3.22 -2.96 -12.65
N GLY A 203 -2.29 -2.48 -11.83
CA GLY A 203 -1.07 -1.84 -12.29
C GLY A 203 -0.10 -2.79 -12.98
N PHE A 204 0.02 -4.03 -12.50
CA PHE A 204 0.82 -5.06 -13.18
C PHE A 204 0.30 -5.33 -14.60
N GLU A 205 -1.03 -5.48 -14.74
CA GLU A 205 -1.66 -5.65 -16.05
C GLU A 205 -1.44 -4.42 -16.94
N TYR A 206 -1.62 -3.22 -16.40
CA TYR A 206 -1.45 -1.98 -17.14
C TYR A 206 -0.02 -1.81 -17.66
N LEU A 207 0.99 -1.99 -16.81
CA LEU A 207 2.40 -1.88 -17.19
C LEU A 207 2.78 -2.93 -18.24
N TYR A 208 2.34 -4.17 -18.08
CA TYR A 208 2.57 -5.23 -19.04
C TYR A 208 1.99 -4.90 -20.43
N ARG A 209 0.76 -4.36 -20.47
CA ARG A 209 0.12 -3.95 -21.73
C ARG A 209 0.86 -2.80 -22.40
N LEU A 210 1.36 -1.82 -21.63
CA LEU A 210 2.16 -0.72 -22.18
C LEU A 210 3.47 -1.23 -22.81
N GLU A 211 4.18 -2.12 -22.13
CA GLU A 211 5.40 -2.70 -22.65
C GLU A 211 5.14 -3.58 -23.90
N ALA A 212 4.04 -4.33 -23.92
CA ALA A 212 3.67 -5.15 -25.05
C ALA A 212 3.25 -4.33 -26.28
N ALA A 213 2.64 -3.16 -26.09
CA ALA A 213 2.25 -2.25 -27.15
C ALA A 213 3.45 -1.44 -27.73
N GLY A 214 4.55 -1.33 -26.98
CA GLY A 214 5.78 -0.65 -27.40
C GLY A 214 6.80 -1.58 -28.07
N ARG A 215 6.51 -2.89 -28.11
CA ARG A 215 7.30 -3.92 -28.83
C ARG A 215 6.75 -4.16 -30.22
#